data_bcf9592ed1f405d0976593d4ae991cf1
#
_entry.id   bcf9592ed1f405d0976593d4ae991cf1
#
_cell.length_a   1.000
_cell.length_b   1.000
_cell.length_c   1.000
_cell.angle_alpha   90.00
_cell.angle_beta   90.00
_cell.angle_gamma   90.00
#
_symmetry.space_group_name_H-M   'P 1'
#
loop_
_entity.id
_entity.type
_entity.pdbx_description
1 polymer ?
#
loop_
_entity_poly.entity_id
_entity_poly.type
_entity_poly.pdbx_seq_one_letter_code
_entity_poly.pdbx_strand_id
1 'polypeptide(L)'
;MTQTDMTQTDMTPLQRLAKVLQLGTPSNYRNHTYINGESLYFPTGRVYGGQVIAQSLMAASRTVAPSRLPNSIHGYFISAGDIRQDLLFDVENLRDGRSFSARRVNVTQAQGSILTAIASFQEHDQEGIEFADPMPENIPDPDSLTSAKQLMEPYAEQSPFAKYYAEKSPFDIRHVTRTIMLGADKKSASEDSGKQMVWMKADGKVDVPQVMHRAMLAMGCDQIMLEPILRRAGLSIATPGISYASIDHSMWWYRDIDINQWHLYVQDTPTAAHGRGLGQAKVYTQDGELVACMAQEAMFRVPKKD
;
A
#
# COMPACT_ATOMS: atom_id res chain seq x y z
N MET A 1 -18.66 -23.76 -16.38
CA MET A 1 -17.59 -23.20 -17.24
C MET A 1 -16.28 -23.45 -16.54
N THR A 2 -15.42 -24.27 -17.10
CA THR A 2 -14.12 -24.66 -16.56
C THR A 2 -13.19 -23.45 -16.57
N GLN A 3 -12.72 -23.06 -15.39
CA GLN A 3 -11.66 -22.07 -15.19
C GLN A 3 -10.39 -22.65 -15.85
N THR A 4 -10.03 -22.15 -17.01
CA THR A 4 -8.78 -22.51 -17.71
C THR A 4 -7.63 -21.99 -16.85
N ASP A 5 -6.74 -22.89 -16.41
CA ASP A 5 -5.49 -22.54 -15.72
C ASP A 5 -4.64 -21.66 -16.67
N MET A 6 -4.74 -20.34 -16.50
CA MET A 6 -3.86 -19.38 -17.19
C MET A 6 -2.45 -19.57 -16.64
N THR A 7 -1.47 -19.73 -17.53
CA THR A 7 -0.06 -19.77 -17.11
C THR A 7 0.34 -18.41 -16.53
N GLN A 8 1.35 -18.37 -15.66
CA GLN A 8 1.82 -17.13 -15.00
C GLN A 8 2.20 -16.02 -16.00
N THR A 9 2.54 -16.38 -17.22
CA THR A 9 2.91 -15.47 -18.33
C THR A 9 1.72 -14.74 -18.95
N ASP A 10 0.50 -15.25 -18.79
CA ASP A 10 -0.70 -14.71 -19.47
C ASP A 10 -1.53 -13.77 -18.55
N MET A 11 -1.16 -13.63 -17.27
CA MET A 11 -1.89 -12.80 -16.31
C MET A 11 -1.49 -11.34 -16.41
N THR A 12 -2.49 -10.44 -16.38
CA THR A 12 -2.24 -9.01 -16.16
C THR A 12 -1.63 -8.77 -14.78
N PRO A 13 -0.94 -7.61 -14.57
CA PRO A 13 -0.41 -7.26 -13.24
C PRO A 13 -1.48 -7.31 -12.12
N LEU A 14 -2.70 -6.83 -12.40
CA LEU A 14 -3.82 -6.86 -11.46
C LEU A 14 -4.30 -8.28 -11.15
N GLN A 15 -4.41 -9.15 -12.16
CA GLN A 15 -4.78 -10.56 -11.95
C GLN A 15 -3.72 -11.30 -11.13
N ARG A 16 -2.44 -10.99 -11.37
CA ARG A 16 -1.34 -11.55 -10.59
C ARG A 16 -1.38 -11.08 -9.15
N LEU A 17 -1.67 -9.79 -8.90
CA LEU A 17 -1.88 -9.27 -7.55
C LEU A 17 -3.04 -10.01 -6.86
N ALA A 18 -4.20 -10.11 -7.50
CA ALA A 18 -5.36 -10.80 -6.93
C ALA A 18 -5.04 -12.26 -6.57
N LYS A 19 -4.26 -12.97 -7.41
CA LYS A 19 -3.81 -14.34 -7.15
C LYS A 19 -2.89 -14.41 -5.92
N VAL A 20 -1.89 -13.54 -5.82
CA VAL A 20 -0.92 -13.54 -4.73
C VAL A 20 -1.57 -13.20 -3.38
N LEU A 21 -2.62 -12.36 -3.38
CA LEU A 21 -3.41 -12.05 -2.18
C LEU A 21 -4.32 -13.21 -1.73
N GLN A 22 -4.57 -14.21 -2.56
CA GLN A 22 -5.33 -15.40 -2.14
C GLN A 22 -4.55 -16.27 -1.15
N LEU A 23 -3.22 -16.20 -1.12
CA LEU A 23 -2.34 -16.99 -0.27
C LEU A 23 -2.52 -18.51 -0.41
N GLY A 24 -1.68 -19.29 0.26
CA GLY A 24 -1.76 -20.75 0.32
C GLY A 24 -2.84 -21.28 1.27
N THR A 25 -2.86 -22.59 1.45
CA THR A 25 -3.78 -23.27 2.38
C THR A 25 -3.34 -23.05 3.82
N PRO A 26 -4.25 -22.62 4.73
CA PRO A 26 -3.94 -22.48 6.15
C PRO A 26 -3.63 -23.82 6.81
N SER A 27 -2.67 -23.82 7.74
CA SER A 27 -2.44 -24.92 8.67
C SER A 27 -2.47 -24.38 10.10
N ASN A 28 -3.20 -25.08 11.01
CA ASN A 28 -3.45 -24.58 12.34
C ASN A 28 -2.65 -25.38 13.39
N TYR A 29 -2.07 -24.68 14.35
CA TYR A 29 -1.46 -25.27 15.51
C TYR A 29 -1.72 -24.40 16.76
N ARG A 30 -2.47 -24.92 17.72
CA ARG A 30 -2.94 -24.17 18.91
C ARG A 30 -3.74 -22.93 18.50
N ASN A 31 -3.33 -21.72 18.98
CA ASN A 31 -3.91 -20.43 18.64
C ASN A 31 -3.22 -19.73 17.45
N HIS A 32 -2.40 -20.46 16.69
CA HIS A 32 -1.68 -19.97 15.52
C HIS A 32 -2.21 -20.59 14.23
N THR A 33 -2.23 -19.79 13.18
CA THR A 33 -2.51 -20.21 11.81
C THR A 33 -1.34 -19.83 10.93
N TYR A 34 -0.77 -20.80 10.23
CA TYR A 34 0.37 -20.64 9.33
C TYR A 34 -0.09 -20.69 7.88
N ILE A 35 0.30 -19.70 7.08
CA ILE A 35 -0.09 -19.59 5.68
C ILE A 35 1.12 -19.18 4.87
N ASN A 36 1.39 -19.85 3.75
CA ASN A 36 2.43 -19.43 2.80
C ASN A 36 1.87 -18.44 1.78
N GLY A 37 2.73 -17.54 1.30
CA GLY A 37 2.43 -16.60 0.24
C GLY A 37 3.60 -16.39 -0.70
N GLU A 38 3.31 -16.30 -2.00
CA GLU A 38 4.30 -15.97 -3.03
C GLU A 38 4.64 -14.46 -2.99
N SER A 39 5.82 -14.09 -3.50
CA SER A 39 6.22 -12.70 -3.70
C SER A 39 5.98 -12.25 -5.14
N LEU A 40 5.60 -10.98 -5.30
CA LEU A 40 5.57 -10.32 -6.60
C LEU A 40 6.96 -9.78 -6.97
N TYR A 41 7.19 -9.65 -8.27
CA TYR A 41 8.37 -8.93 -8.76
C TYR A 41 8.33 -7.46 -8.32
N PHE A 42 9.45 -6.97 -7.78
CA PHE A 42 9.68 -5.57 -7.52
C PHE A 42 11.13 -5.19 -7.91
N PRO A 43 11.38 -4.00 -8.50
CA PRO A 43 12.68 -3.65 -9.10
C PRO A 43 13.89 -3.72 -8.17
N THR A 44 13.69 -3.57 -6.87
CA THR A 44 14.78 -3.66 -5.88
C THR A 44 15.24 -5.08 -5.60
N GLY A 45 14.53 -6.13 -6.05
CA GLY A 45 14.73 -7.52 -5.64
C GLY A 45 14.29 -7.81 -4.20
N ARG A 46 13.72 -6.81 -3.50
CA ARG A 46 13.18 -6.93 -2.14
C ARG A 46 11.67 -7.05 -2.19
N VAL A 47 11.10 -7.76 -1.24
CA VAL A 47 9.64 -7.80 -1.06
C VAL A 47 9.14 -6.38 -0.84
N TYR A 48 8.14 -5.99 -1.60
CA TYR A 48 7.53 -4.66 -1.51
C TYR A 48 6.71 -4.54 -0.21
N GLY A 49 6.87 -3.42 0.52
CA GLY A 49 6.23 -3.22 1.83
C GLY A 49 4.71 -3.30 1.77
N GLY A 50 4.10 -2.63 0.82
CA GLY A 50 2.66 -2.68 0.61
C GLY A 50 2.14 -4.08 0.31
N GLN A 51 2.92 -4.93 -0.38
CA GLN A 51 2.55 -6.33 -0.62
C GLN A 51 2.50 -7.11 0.70
N VAL A 52 3.53 -7.02 1.53
CA VAL A 52 3.58 -7.81 2.77
C VAL A 52 2.52 -7.36 3.78
N ILE A 53 2.18 -6.06 3.84
CA ILE A 53 1.05 -5.54 4.63
C ILE A 53 -0.27 -6.09 4.10
N ALA A 54 -0.52 -6.03 2.79
CA ALA A 54 -1.75 -6.53 2.17
C ALA A 54 -1.93 -8.04 2.40
N GLN A 55 -0.87 -8.83 2.21
CA GLN A 55 -0.89 -10.27 2.47
C GLN A 55 -1.08 -10.59 3.96
N SER A 56 -0.50 -9.79 4.87
CA SER A 56 -0.73 -9.94 6.31
C SER A 56 -2.19 -9.71 6.69
N LEU A 57 -2.84 -8.71 6.08
CA LEU A 57 -4.26 -8.46 6.25
C LEU A 57 -5.10 -9.64 5.76
N MET A 58 -4.78 -10.18 4.57
CA MET A 58 -5.44 -11.35 4.01
C MET A 58 -5.23 -12.60 4.86
N ALA A 59 -4.01 -12.82 5.40
CA ALA A 59 -3.73 -13.94 6.30
C ALA A 59 -4.55 -13.84 7.59
N ALA A 60 -4.56 -12.67 8.23
CA ALA A 60 -5.32 -12.41 9.44
C ALA A 60 -6.84 -12.58 9.23
N SER A 61 -7.37 -12.15 8.08
CA SER A 61 -8.80 -12.25 7.76
C SER A 61 -9.31 -13.69 7.67
N ARG A 62 -8.43 -14.65 7.37
CA ARG A 62 -8.80 -16.08 7.33
C ARG A 62 -9.03 -16.72 8.69
N THR A 63 -8.74 -16.00 9.77
CA THR A 63 -8.86 -16.48 11.14
C THR A 63 -10.01 -15.83 11.92
N VAL A 64 -10.80 -14.96 11.26
CA VAL A 64 -11.97 -14.28 11.83
C VAL A 64 -13.24 -14.70 11.10
N ALA A 65 -14.41 -14.43 11.70
CA ALA A 65 -15.69 -14.67 11.05
C ALA A 65 -15.81 -13.82 9.76
N PRO A 66 -16.44 -14.34 8.70
CA PRO A 66 -16.62 -13.61 7.43
C PRO A 66 -17.38 -12.28 7.55
N SER A 67 -18.19 -12.13 8.60
CA SER A 67 -18.90 -10.87 8.93
C SER A 67 -17.98 -9.76 9.44
N ARG A 68 -16.74 -10.10 9.82
CA ARG A 68 -15.76 -9.14 10.37
C ARG A 68 -14.81 -8.66 9.31
N LEU A 69 -14.88 -7.37 9.05
CA LEU A 69 -13.96 -6.69 8.13
C LEU A 69 -12.81 -6.02 8.90
N PRO A 70 -11.61 -5.96 8.31
CA PRO A 70 -10.49 -5.27 8.93
C PRO A 70 -10.78 -3.78 9.03
N ASN A 71 -10.75 -3.23 10.24
CA ASN A 71 -10.90 -1.79 10.49
C ASN A 71 -9.55 -1.08 10.66
N SER A 72 -8.48 -1.79 11.05
CA SER A 72 -7.12 -1.22 11.05
C SER A 72 -6.03 -2.30 10.97
N ILE A 73 -4.84 -1.87 10.54
CA ILE A 73 -3.59 -2.62 10.62
C ILE A 73 -2.44 -1.67 10.99
N HIS A 74 -1.55 -2.13 11.87
CA HIS A 74 -0.34 -1.42 12.30
C HIS A 74 0.82 -2.40 12.27
N GLY A 75 1.88 -2.08 11.54
CA GLY A 75 3.02 -2.96 11.37
C GLY A 75 4.36 -2.25 11.34
N TYR A 76 5.39 -2.96 11.83
CA TYR A 76 6.79 -2.56 11.73
C TYR A 76 7.52 -3.47 10.74
N PHE A 77 8.24 -2.86 9.80
CA PHE A 77 9.17 -3.57 8.93
C PHE A 77 10.47 -3.85 9.70
N ILE A 78 10.79 -5.13 9.85
CA ILE A 78 11.92 -5.59 10.68
C ILE A 78 13.18 -5.77 9.83
N SER A 79 13.04 -6.41 8.66
CA SER A 79 14.13 -6.60 7.71
C SER A 79 13.63 -6.68 6.27
N ALA A 80 14.55 -6.53 5.31
CA ALA A 80 14.22 -6.65 3.89
C ALA A 80 13.98 -8.11 3.51
N GLY A 81 12.84 -8.41 2.87
CA GLY A 81 12.55 -9.71 2.29
C GLY A 81 13.16 -9.88 0.89
N ASP A 82 13.41 -11.13 0.48
CA ASP A 82 13.87 -11.52 -0.86
C ASP A 82 12.69 -12.01 -1.70
N ILE A 83 12.42 -11.38 -2.86
CA ILE A 83 11.30 -11.75 -3.74
C ILE A 83 11.43 -13.18 -4.33
N ARG A 84 12.58 -13.82 -4.22
CA ARG A 84 12.83 -15.19 -4.70
C ARG A 84 12.42 -16.27 -3.70
N GLN A 85 12.02 -15.88 -2.50
CA GLN A 85 11.59 -16.77 -1.42
C GLN A 85 10.12 -16.53 -1.10
N ASP A 86 9.43 -17.61 -0.75
CA ASP A 86 8.06 -17.50 -0.22
C ASP A 86 8.08 -16.86 1.17
N LEU A 87 6.95 -16.27 1.52
CA LEU A 87 6.66 -15.67 2.81
C LEU A 87 5.86 -16.67 3.65
N LEU A 88 6.23 -16.80 4.92
CA LEU A 88 5.42 -17.51 5.91
C LEU A 88 4.74 -16.50 6.82
N PHE A 89 3.41 -16.51 6.84
CA PHE A 89 2.56 -15.72 7.72
C PHE A 89 2.15 -16.57 8.90
N ASP A 90 2.61 -16.21 10.10
CA ASP A 90 2.19 -16.78 11.39
C ASP A 90 1.17 -15.83 12.01
N VAL A 91 -0.10 -16.22 12.01
CA VAL A 91 -1.21 -15.46 12.56
C VAL A 91 -1.58 -16.00 13.93
N GLU A 92 -1.43 -15.16 14.96
CA GLU A 92 -1.83 -15.47 16.33
C GLU A 92 -3.17 -14.81 16.67
N ASN A 93 -4.09 -15.60 17.22
CA ASN A 93 -5.37 -15.12 17.72
C ASN A 93 -5.17 -14.43 19.08
N LEU A 94 -5.16 -13.08 19.11
CA LEU A 94 -4.99 -12.33 20.35
C LEU A 94 -6.30 -12.19 21.12
N ARG A 95 -7.40 -11.94 20.41
CA ARG A 95 -8.71 -11.70 21.03
C ARG A 95 -9.84 -11.92 20.02
N ASP A 96 -10.92 -12.53 20.51
CA ASP A 96 -12.25 -12.51 19.90
C ASP A 96 -13.25 -11.97 20.92
N GLY A 97 -13.69 -10.72 20.72
CA GLY A 97 -14.73 -10.07 21.51
C GLY A 97 -16.07 -10.08 20.78
N ARG A 98 -17.09 -9.47 21.37
CA ARG A 98 -18.43 -9.38 20.78
C ARG A 98 -18.44 -8.66 19.42
N SER A 99 -17.80 -7.50 19.33
CA SER A 99 -17.82 -6.65 18.14
C SER A 99 -16.46 -6.55 17.43
N PHE A 100 -15.35 -6.89 18.12
CA PHE A 100 -13.98 -6.75 17.60
C PHE A 100 -13.17 -8.02 17.79
N SER A 101 -12.31 -8.31 16.82
CA SER A 101 -11.23 -9.30 16.90
C SER A 101 -9.89 -8.64 16.70
N ALA A 102 -8.83 -9.18 17.31
CA ALA A 102 -7.46 -8.74 17.09
C ALA A 102 -6.58 -9.93 16.71
N ARG A 103 -5.71 -9.73 15.73
CA ARG A 103 -4.75 -10.71 15.23
C ARG A 103 -3.35 -10.11 15.16
N ARG A 104 -2.34 -10.84 15.64
CA ARG A 104 -0.95 -10.54 15.37
C ARG A 104 -0.48 -11.37 14.19
N VAL A 105 0.24 -10.76 13.26
CA VAL A 105 0.84 -11.44 12.13
C VAL A 105 2.34 -11.23 12.18
N ASN A 106 3.12 -12.32 12.25
CA ASN A 106 4.54 -12.30 12.04
C ASN A 106 4.84 -12.88 10.66
N VAL A 107 5.57 -12.13 9.85
CA VAL A 107 5.97 -12.57 8.50
C VAL A 107 7.44 -12.89 8.51
N THR A 108 7.80 -14.08 8.05
CA THR A 108 9.18 -14.55 8.05
C THR A 108 9.58 -15.14 6.70
N GLN A 109 10.89 -15.13 6.45
CA GLN A 109 11.60 -15.93 5.45
C GLN A 109 12.77 -16.65 6.12
N ALA A 110 13.56 -17.40 5.38
CA ALA A 110 14.67 -18.18 5.93
C ALA A 110 15.67 -17.34 6.75
N GLN A 111 15.88 -16.07 6.40
CA GLN A 111 16.78 -15.14 7.09
C GLN A 111 16.17 -14.53 8.37
N GLY A 112 14.91 -14.76 8.68
CA GLY A 112 14.24 -14.25 9.89
C GLY A 112 12.99 -13.43 9.61
N SER A 113 12.62 -12.59 10.60
CA SER A 113 11.42 -11.77 10.55
C SER A 113 11.55 -10.61 9.56
N ILE A 114 10.49 -10.40 8.76
CA ILE A 114 10.38 -9.31 7.79
C ILE A 114 9.44 -8.23 8.30
N LEU A 115 8.30 -8.65 8.85
CA LEU A 115 7.26 -7.76 9.36
C LEU A 115 6.64 -8.34 10.62
N THR A 116 6.26 -7.48 11.55
CA THR A 116 5.32 -7.80 12.62
C THR A 116 4.20 -6.78 12.61
N ALA A 117 2.95 -7.25 12.55
CA ALA A 117 1.76 -6.39 12.51
C ALA A 117 0.65 -6.86 13.44
N ILE A 118 -0.20 -5.93 13.86
CA ILE A 118 -1.48 -6.21 14.53
C ILE A 118 -2.59 -5.67 13.66
N ALA A 119 -3.56 -6.52 13.33
CA ALA A 119 -4.78 -6.17 12.61
C ALA A 119 -5.99 -6.27 13.55
N SER A 120 -6.87 -5.28 13.47
CA SER A 120 -8.17 -5.25 14.15
C SER A 120 -9.28 -5.46 13.13
N PHE A 121 -10.29 -6.23 13.55
CA PHE A 121 -11.48 -6.56 12.75
C PHE A 121 -12.73 -6.18 13.52
N GLN A 122 -13.73 -5.68 12.84
CA GLN A 122 -15.00 -5.24 13.41
C GLN A 122 -16.17 -5.93 12.71
N GLU A 123 -17.23 -6.26 13.48
CA GLU A 123 -18.52 -6.61 12.89
C GLU A 123 -19.05 -5.45 12.07
N HIS A 124 -19.67 -5.78 10.93
CA HIS A 124 -20.33 -4.79 10.07
C HIS A 124 -21.47 -4.08 10.84
N ASP A 125 -21.89 -2.90 10.37
CA ASP A 125 -23.06 -2.16 10.83
C ASP A 125 -23.07 -1.78 12.33
N GLN A 126 -21.91 -1.35 12.87
CA GLN A 126 -21.87 -0.75 14.20
C GLN A 126 -22.30 0.71 14.12
N GLU A 127 -23.37 1.06 14.85
CA GLU A 127 -23.85 2.44 15.00
C GLU A 127 -22.96 3.21 15.97
N GLY A 128 -22.83 4.55 15.76
CA GLY A 128 -22.04 5.39 16.64
C GLY A 128 -21.95 6.84 16.21
N ILE A 129 -20.86 7.50 16.61
CA ILE A 129 -20.56 8.88 16.23
C ILE A 129 -20.03 8.87 14.80
N GLU A 130 -20.56 9.78 13.96
CA GLU A 130 -20.13 9.93 12.57
C GLU A 130 -19.74 11.37 12.27
N PHE A 131 -18.54 11.56 11.75
CA PHE A 131 -18.04 12.77 11.10
C PHE A 131 -16.83 12.42 10.24
N ALA A 132 -16.56 13.24 9.22
CA ALA A 132 -15.36 13.13 8.39
C ALA A 132 -14.94 14.52 7.91
N ASP A 133 -13.63 14.70 7.69
CA ASP A 133 -13.15 15.90 7.00
C ASP A 133 -13.60 15.85 5.54
N PRO A 134 -14.02 16.99 4.96
CA PRO A 134 -14.42 17.04 3.56
C PRO A 134 -13.22 16.82 2.62
N MET A 135 -13.48 16.26 1.45
CA MET A 135 -12.51 16.23 0.35
C MET A 135 -12.17 17.67 -0.07
N PRO A 136 -10.90 17.96 -0.43
CA PRO A 136 -10.55 19.26 -1.01
C PRO A 136 -11.36 19.58 -2.27
N GLU A 137 -11.66 20.86 -2.47
CA GLU A 137 -12.42 21.34 -3.63
C GLU A 137 -11.54 21.54 -4.87
N ASN A 138 -12.17 21.64 -6.05
CA ASN A 138 -11.54 21.94 -7.34
C ASN A 138 -10.43 20.95 -7.73
N ILE A 139 -10.61 19.68 -7.42
CA ILE A 139 -9.69 18.62 -7.84
C ILE A 139 -9.95 18.26 -9.31
N PRO A 140 -8.93 18.25 -10.17
CA PRO A 140 -9.08 17.82 -11.56
C PRO A 140 -9.61 16.39 -11.66
N ASP A 141 -10.46 16.17 -12.65
CA ASP A 141 -10.93 14.83 -12.99
C ASP A 141 -9.74 13.94 -13.32
N PRO A 142 -9.65 12.71 -12.75
CA PRO A 142 -8.55 11.82 -12.99
C PRO A 142 -8.32 11.51 -14.49
N ASP A 143 -9.37 11.43 -15.30
CA ASP A 143 -9.24 11.13 -16.71
C ASP A 143 -8.62 12.27 -17.53
N SER A 144 -8.55 13.49 -16.98
CA SER A 144 -7.82 14.62 -17.55
C SER A 144 -6.31 14.60 -17.28
N LEU A 145 -5.83 13.72 -16.40
CA LEU A 145 -4.45 13.67 -15.94
C LEU A 145 -3.65 12.57 -16.66
N THR A 146 -2.36 12.82 -16.87
CA THR A 146 -1.42 11.82 -17.41
C THR A 146 -1.13 10.75 -16.35
N SER A 147 -1.24 9.47 -16.72
CA SER A 147 -0.93 8.37 -15.80
C SER A 147 0.57 8.21 -15.56
N ALA A 148 0.94 7.63 -14.41
CA ALA A 148 2.33 7.27 -14.12
C ALA A 148 2.89 6.29 -15.18
N LYS A 149 2.05 5.42 -15.72
CA LYS A 149 2.38 4.51 -16.84
C LYS A 149 2.86 5.29 -18.06
N GLN A 150 2.06 6.24 -18.54
CA GLN A 150 2.41 7.10 -19.69
C GLN A 150 3.66 7.95 -19.44
N LEU A 151 3.82 8.46 -18.21
CA LEU A 151 5.00 9.25 -17.83
C LEU A 151 6.28 8.44 -17.80
N MET A 152 6.21 7.15 -17.43
CA MET A 152 7.37 6.29 -17.26
C MET A 152 7.74 5.50 -18.52
N GLU A 153 6.80 5.27 -19.44
CA GLU A 153 7.02 4.52 -20.68
C GLU A 153 8.27 4.95 -21.45
N PRO A 154 8.56 6.25 -21.67
CA PRO A 154 9.76 6.69 -22.40
C PRO A 154 11.10 6.29 -21.72
N TYR A 155 11.06 5.95 -20.44
CA TYR A 155 12.25 5.61 -19.65
C TYR A 155 12.32 4.11 -19.29
N ALA A 156 11.40 3.29 -19.77
CA ALA A 156 11.28 1.87 -19.40
C ALA A 156 12.54 1.05 -19.71
N GLU A 157 13.19 1.30 -20.84
CA GLU A 157 14.42 0.63 -21.22
C GLU A 157 15.66 1.09 -20.43
N GLN A 158 15.58 2.24 -19.75
CA GLN A 158 16.72 2.85 -19.04
C GLN A 158 16.65 2.64 -17.53
N SER A 159 15.46 2.35 -16.99
CA SER A 159 15.21 2.26 -15.54
C SER A 159 14.28 1.10 -15.20
N PRO A 160 14.73 0.13 -14.36
CA PRO A 160 13.84 -0.92 -13.85
C PRO A 160 12.60 -0.41 -13.13
N PHE A 161 12.68 0.74 -12.46
CA PHE A 161 11.51 1.40 -11.83
C PHE A 161 10.55 1.97 -12.87
N ALA A 162 11.07 2.62 -13.91
CA ALA A 162 10.22 3.12 -14.99
C ALA A 162 9.52 1.96 -15.70
N LYS A 163 10.23 0.87 -15.97
CA LYS A 163 9.67 -0.36 -16.54
C LYS A 163 8.58 -0.97 -15.64
N TYR A 164 8.79 -0.96 -14.32
CA TYR A 164 7.78 -1.44 -13.38
C TYR A 164 6.47 -0.63 -13.49
N TYR A 165 6.53 0.69 -13.47
CA TYR A 165 5.33 1.54 -13.59
C TYR A 165 4.68 1.44 -14.97
N ALA A 166 5.48 1.32 -16.03
CA ALA A 166 4.96 1.22 -17.40
C ALA A 166 4.27 -0.13 -17.69
N GLU A 167 4.77 -1.25 -17.13
CA GLU A 167 4.37 -2.59 -17.56
C GLU A 167 3.87 -3.52 -16.45
N LYS A 168 4.22 -3.26 -15.18
CA LYS A 168 4.06 -4.22 -14.07
C LYS A 168 3.21 -3.69 -12.91
N SER A 169 2.94 -2.38 -12.84
CA SER A 169 2.09 -1.82 -11.78
C SER A 169 0.66 -2.33 -11.94
N PRO A 170 0.04 -2.85 -10.87
CA PRO A 170 -1.36 -3.25 -10.90
C PRO A 170 -2.33 -2.06 -10.70
N PHE A 171 -1.80 -0.83 -10.59
CA PHE A 171 -2.58 0.38 -10.32
C PHE A 171 -2.38 1.43 -11.41
N ASP A 172 -3.47 2.12 -11.79
CA ASP A 172 -3.43 3.38 -12.50
C ASP A 172 -3.26 4.52 -11.48
N ILE A 173 -2.15 5.24 -11.57
CA ILE A 173 -1.74 6.31 -10.65
C ILE A 173 -1.65 7.61 -11.44
N ARG A 174 -2.33 8.66 -10.98
CA ARG A 174 -2.37 9.96 -11.64
C ARG A 174 -2.17 11.09 -10.61
N HIS A 175 -1.06 11.79 -10.73
CA HIS A 175 -0.71 12.87 -9.82
C HIS A 175 -1.50 14.14 -10.16
N VAL A 176 -2.27 14.66 -9.22
CA VAL A 176 -2.90 15.98 -9.28
C VAL A 176 -1.84 17.07 -9.06
N THR A 177 -1.01 16.91 -8.04
CA THR A 177 0.18 17.73 -7.85
C THR A 177 1.30 17.25 -8.76
N ARG A 178 2.22 18.12 -9.13
CA ARG A 178 3.37 17.72 -9.95
C ARG A 178 4.08 16.50 -9.35
N THR A 179 4.26 15.43 -10.15
CA THR A 179 4.97 14.24 -9.68
C THR A 179 6.46 14.52 -9.42
N ILE A 180 7.01 13.83 -8.42
CA ILE A 180 8.45 13.80 -8.12
C ILE A 180 9.15 12.54 -8.67
N MET A 181 8.46 11.73 -9.46
CA MET A 181 9.02 10.50 -10.02
C MET A 181 10.20 10.76 -10.96
N LEU A 182 10.14 11.85 -11.73
CA LEU A 182 11.17 12.23 -12.72
C LEU A 182 12.12 13.34 -12.26
N GLY A 183 11.82 14.00 -11.15
CA GLY A 183 12.66 15.09 -10.65
C GLY A 183 12.00 15.84 -9.50
N ALA A 184 12.82 16.57 -8.73
CA ALA A 184 12.37 17.31 -7.56
C ALA A 184 11.39 18.44 -7.93
N ASP A 185 10.38 18.65 -7.10
CA ASP A 185 9.49 19.79 -7.19
C ASP A 185 10.06 20.98 -6.39
N LYS A 186 10.82 21.81 -7.07
CA LYS A 186 11.47 22.98 -6.46
C LYS A 186 10.49 24.01 -5.90
N LYS A 187 9.28 24.12 -6.49
CA LYS A 187 8.25 25.04 -5.99
C LYS A 187 7.73 24.59 -4.64
N SER A 188 7.29 23.34 -4.50
CA SER A 188 6.83 22.79 -3.22
C SER A 188 7.90 22.88 -2.14
N ALA A 189 9.17 22.62 -2.46
CA ALA A 189 10.28 22.77 -1.54
C ALA A 189 10.49 24.23 -1.08
N SER A 190 10.37 25.20 -1.98
CA SER A 190 10.50 26.62 -1.63
C SER A 190 9.34 27.15 -0.77
N GLU A 191 8.18 26.52 -0.86
CA GLU A 191 6.99 26.81 -0.05
C GLU A 191 6.96 26.00 1.27
N ASP A 192 8.00 25.21 1.56
CA ASP A 192 8.07 24.28 2.67
C ASP A 192 6.83 23.37 2.76
N SER A 193 6.34 22.91 1.61
CA SER A 193 5.10 22.15 1.49
C SER A 193 5.35 20.69 1.12
N GLY A 194 4.84 19.78 1.94
CA GLY A 194 4.75 18.34 1.64
C GLY A 194 3.40 17.93 1.04
N LYS A 195 2.47 18.85 0.87
CA LYS A 195 1.12 18.55 0.37
C LYS A 195 1.17 17.91 -1.01
N GLN A 196 0.47 16.80 -1.15
CA GLN A 196 0.38 16.04 -2.39
C GLN A 196 -1.02 15.49 -2.54
N MET A 197 -1.49 15.40 -3.78
CA MET A 197 -2.74 14.73 -4.12
C MET A 197 -2.51 13.81 -5.31
N VAL A 198 -3.01 12.57 -5.19
CA VAL A 198 -2.84 11.51 -6.19
C VAL A 198 -4.14 10.74 -6.32
N TRP A 199 -4.64 10.58 -7.54
CA TRP A 199 -5.67 9.62 -7.87
C TRP A 199 -5.06 8.24 -8.11
N MET A 200 -5.71 7.20 -7.58
CA MET A 200 -5.31 5.82 -7.82
C MET A 200 -6.53 4.89 -7.86
N LYS A 201 -6.49 3.92 -8.77
CA LYS A 201 -7.40 2.77 -8.82
C LYS A 201 -6.67 1.53 -9.34
N ALA A 202 -7.31 0.37 -9.31
CA ALA A 202 -6.82 -0.81 -10.02
C ALA A 202 -6.72 -0.56 -11.54
N ASP A 203 -5.62 -1.01 -12.17
CA ASP A 203 -5.46 -0.96 -13.64
C ASP A 203 -6.18 -2.16 -14.29
N GLY A 204 -7.50 -2.06 -14.33
CA GLY A 204 -8.43 -3.08 -14.80
C GLY A 204 -9.61 -3.26 -13.86
N LYS A 205 -10.30 -4.40 -13.97
CA LYS A 205 -11.44 -4.76 -13.12
C LYS A 205 -11.19 -6.08 -12.39
N VAL A 206 -11.57 -6.10 -11.11
CA VAL A 206 -11.60 -7.31 -10.28
C VAL A 206 -12.95 -7.43 -9.60
N ASP A 207 -13.43 -8.68 -9.49
CA ASP A 207 -14.60 -9.04 -8.68
C ASP A 207 -14.09 -9.87 -7.49
N VAL A 208 -13.94 -9.21 -6.35
CA VAL A 208 -13.28 -9.77 -5.16
C VAL A 208 -14.01 -9.34 -3.89
N PRO A 209 -13.88 -10.08 -2.78
CA PRO A 209 -14.51 -9.71 -1.51
C PRO A 209 -13.96 -8.38 -0.96
N GLN A 210 -14.74 -7.69 -0.11
CA GLN A 210 -14.41 -6.40 0.49
C GLN A 210 -13.05 -6.40 1.21
N VAL A 211 -12.68 -7.48 1.88
CA VAL A 211 -11.37 -7.60 2.52
C VAL A 211 -10.20 -7.47 1.53
N MET A 212 -10.38 -7.99 0.30
CA MET A 212 -9.34 -7.90 -0.73
C MET A 212 -9.28 -6.50 -1.36
N HIS A 213 -10.41 -5.80 -1.50
CA HIS A 213 -10.41 -4.37 -1.86
C HIS A 213 -9.61 -3.54 -0.84
N ARG A 214 -9.83 -3.76 0.48
CA ARG A 214 -9.05 -3.10 1.55
C ARG A 214 -7.57 -3.46 1.50
N ALA A 215 -7.24 -4.72 1.23
CA ALA A 215 -5.85 -5.17 1.09
C ALA A 215 -5.16 -4.55 -0.15
N MET A 216 -5.85 -4.47 -1.28
CA MET A 216 -5.32 -3.81 -2.48
C MET A 216 -5.12 -2.31 -2.27
N LEU A 217 -6.02 -1.63 -1.55
CA LEU A 217 -5.83 -0.23 -1.17
C LEU A 217 -4.58 -0.06 -0.31
N ALA A 218 -4.37 -0.93 0.70
CA ALA A 218 -3.16 -0.91 1.54
C ALA A 218 -1.88 -1.13 0.73
N MET A 219 -1.91 -2.02 -0.26
CA MET A 219 -0.77 -2.22 -1.16
C MET A 219 -0.50 -1.00 -2.02
N GLY A 220 -1.53 -0.40 -2.61
CA GLY A 220 -1.37 0.76 -3.50
C GLY A 220 -0.80 1.98 -2.77
N CYS A 221 -1.29 2.25 -1.57
CA CYS A 221 -0.91 3.46 -0.83
C CYS A 221 0.58 3.53 -0.48
N ASP A 222 1.23 2.42 -0.17
CA ASP A 222 2.67 2.38 0.16
C ASP A 222 3.56 2.88 -1.00
N GLN A 223 3.07 2.86 -2.25
CA GLN A 223 3.81 3.39 -3.40
C GLN A 223 4.05 4.91 -3.35
N ILE A 224 3.17 5.65 -2.68
CA ILE A 224 3.15 7.12 -2.70
C ILE A 224 3.34 7.76 -1.32
N MET A 225 3.34 6.97 -0.23
CA MET A 225 3.36 7.51 1.15
C MET A 225 4.61 8.29 1.52
N LEU A 226 5.74 8.04 0.87
CA LEU A 226 7.00 8.72 1.15
C LEU A 226 7.25 9.94 0.25
N GLU A 227 6.46 10.11 -0.80
CA GLU A 227 6.62 11.23 -1.73
C GLU A 227 6.44 12.62 -1.08
N PRO A 228 5.49 12.84 -0.15
CA PRO A 228 5.36 14.12 0.55
C PRO A 228 6.64 14.57 1.26
N ILE A 229 7.36 13.63 1.88
CA ILE A 229 8.59 13.90 2.61
C ILE A 229 9.70 14.35 1.64
N LEU A 230 9.87 13.60 0.55
CA LEU A 230 10.84 13.93 -0.50
C LEU A 230 10.52 15.27 -1.16
N ARG A 231 9.25 15.52 -1.45
CA ARG A 231 8.74 16.76 -2.02
C ARG A 231 9.11 17.97 -1.17
N ARG A 232 8.79 17.94 0.12
CA ARG A 232 9.08 19.03 1.06
C ARG A 232 10.58 19.26 1.24
N ALA A 233 11.37 18.17 1.19
CA ALA A 233 12.83 18.21 1.25
C ALA A 233 13.52 18.69 -0.05
N GLY A 234 12.77 18.93 -1.12
CA GLY A 234 13.33 19.30 -2.44
C GLY A 234 14.06 18.16 -3.13
N LEU A 235 13.70 16.94 -2.83
CA LEU A 235 14.25 15.70 -3.36
C LEU A 235 13.25 15.03 -4.32
N SER A 236 13.70 13.98 -5.00
CA SER A 236 12.88 13.12 -5.84
C SER A 236 13.27 11.67 -5.66
N ILE A 237 12.43 10.75 -6.12
CA ILE A 237 12.73 9.33 -6.19
C ILE A 237 14.00 9.07 -7.02
N ALA A 238 14.23 9.90 -8.06
CA ALA A 238 15.39 9.82 -8.94
C ALA A 238 16.63 10.58 -8.43
N THR A 239 16.63 11.13 -7.22
CA THR A 239 17.79 11.83 -6.65
C THR A 239 18.98 10.88 -6.53
N PRO A 240 20.12 11.15 -7.18
CA PRO A 240 21.27 10.25 -7.13
C PRO A 240 21.76 10.00 -5.70
N GLY A 241 21.99 8.73 -5.35
CA GLY A 241 22.52 8.31 -4.05
C GLY A 241 21.53 8.42 -2.87
N ILE A 242 20.28 8.79 -3.11
CA ILE A 242 19.25 8.72 -2.05
C ILE A 242 18.94 7.25 -1.72
N SER A 243 18.77 6.97 -0.43
CA SER A 243 18.27 5.70 0.06
C SER A 243 17.19 5.94 1.10
N TYR A 244 16.07 5.26 0.98
CA TYR A 244 14.98 5.34 1.93
C TYR A 244 14.32 3.97 2.09
N ALA A 245 13.72 3.75 3.26
CA ALA A 245 12.96 2.55 3.56
C ALA A 245 11.91 2.86 4.64
N SER A 246 10.73 2.28 4.48
CA SER A 246 9.67 2.34 5.48
C SER A 246 10.12 1.67 6.78
N ILE A 247 9.75 2.26 7.92
CA ILE A 247 9.98 1.72 9.26
C ILE A 247 8.71 1.06 9.76
N ASP A 248 7.58 1.74 9.59
CA ASP A 248 6.26 1.25 9.98
C ASP A 248 5.21 1.57 8.91
N HIS A 249 4.01 1.06 9.10
CA HIS A 249 2.82 1.40 8.33
C HIS A 249 1.59 1.23 9.20
N SER A 250 0.73 2.25 9.22
CA SER A 250 -0.54 2.26 9.93
C SER A 250 -1.66 2.67 9.00
N MET A 251 -2.77 1.90 9.00
CA MET A 251 -3.93 2.19 8.17
C MET A 251 -5.23 1.88 8.91
N TRP A 252 -6.24 2.71 8.67
CA TRP A 252 -7.61 2.60 9.20
C TRP A 252 -8.62 2.71 8.08
N TRP A 253 -9.65 1.85 8.07
CA TRP A 253 -10.75 1.86 7.11
C TRP A 253 -12.06 2.18 7.83
N TYR A 254 -12.83 3.10 7.28
CA TYR A 254 -14.09 3.58 7.86
C TYR A 254 -15.30 3.27 6.98
N ARG A 255 -15.08 3.00 5.69
CA ARG A 255 -16.11 2.68 4.70
C ARG A 255 -15.68 1.53 3.82
N ASP A 256 -16.60 1.02 3.04
CA ASP A 256 -16.30 0.02 2.02
C ASP A 256 -15.47 0.63 0.89
N ILE A 257 -14.65 -0.20 0.28
CA ILE A 257 -13.73 0.16 -0.80
C ILE A 257 -14.19 -0.53 -2.07
N ASP A 258 -14.25 0.18 -3.19
CA ASP A 258 -14.23 -0.42 -4.50
C ASP A 258 -12.94 -0.01 -5.22
N ILE A 259 -11.92 -0.86 -5.17
CA ILE A 259 -10.61 -0.59 -5.79
C ILE A 259 -10.68 -0.38 -7.31
N ASN A 260 -11.81 -0.75 -7.96
CA ASN A 260 -12.06 -0.50 -9.36
C ASN A 260 -12.40 0.97 -9.65
N GLN A 261 -12.76 1.74 -8.63
CA GLN A 261 -13.10 3.16 -8.72
C GLN A 261 -11.90 4.02 -8.31
N TRP A 262 -11.91 5.28 -8.74
CA TRP A 262 -10.89 6.23 -8.35
C TRP A 262 -10.97 6.58 -6.86
N HIS A 263 -9.79 6.59 -6.22
CA HIS A 263 -9.61 7.08 -4.86
C HIS A 263 -8.59 8.22 -4.85
N LEU A 264 -8.95 9.34 -4.23
CA LEU A 264 -8.05 10.49 -4.04
C LEU A 264 -7.30 10.33 -2.74
N TYR A 265 -5.97 10.23 -2.85
CA TYR A 265 -5.06 10.29 -1.72
C TYR A 265 -4.64 11.75 -1.49
N VAL A 266 -5.08 12.33 -0.37
CA VAL A 266 -4.68 13.65 0.08
C VAL A 266 -3.61 13.47 1.15
N GLN A 267 -2.39 13.81 0.81
CA GLN A 267 -1.20 13.49 1.59
C GLN A 267 -0.51 14.75 2.13
N ASP A 268 0.15 14.58 3.27
CA ASP A 268 0.99 15.59 3.89
C ASP A 268 2.14 14.96 4.68
N THR A 269 3.11 15.80 5.09
CA THR A 269 4.21 15.41 5.97
C THR A 269 4.40 16.49 7.03
N PRO A 270 4.07 16.22 8.30
CA PRO A 270 4.21 17.20 9.36
C PRO A 270 5.67 17.43 9.78
N THR A 271 6.53 16.42 9.63
CA THR A 271 7.91 16.50 10.16
C THR A 271 8.86 15.53 9.46
N ALA A 272 10.13 15.94 9.39
CA ALA A 272 11.27 15.06 9.15
C ALA A 272 12.44 15.53 9.99
N ALA A 273 13.05 14.61 10.75
CA ALA A 273 14.22 14.89 11.61
C ALA A 273 15.01 13.60 11.87
N HIS A 274 16.29 13.76 12.19
CA HIS A 274 17.18 12.65 12.56
C HIS A 274 17.20 11.50 11.52
N GLY A 275 17.11 11.84 10.22
CA GLY A 275 17.11 10.87 9.14
C GLY A 275 15.80 10.08 9.01
N ARG A 276 14.69 10.56 9.60
CA ARG A 276 13.36 9.99 9.48
C ARG A 276 12.36 11.06 9.05
N GLY A 277 11.24 10.62 8.47
CA GLY A 277 10.11 11.48 8.13
C GLY A 277 8.80 10.74 8.24
N LEU A 278 7.73 11.45 8.59
CA LEU A 278 6.37 10.92 8.72
C LEU A 278 5.51 11.40 7.56
N GLY A 279 4.97 10.47 6.78
CA GLY A 279 3.92 10.72 5.81
C GLY A 279 2.55 10.38 6.37
N GLN A 280 1.54 11.19 6.05
CA GLN A 280 0.14 10.97 6.40
C GLN A 280 -0.74 11.10 5.17
N ALA A 281 -1.88 10.39 5.14
CA ALA A 281 -2.84 10.51 4.07
C ALA A 281 -4.28 10.29 4.54
N LYS A 282 -5.21 10.96 3.87
CA LYS A 282 -6.65 10.69 3.85
C LYS A 282 -7.02 10.21 2.47
N VAL A 283 -7.87 9.20 2.39
CA VAL A 283 -8.32 8.61 1.12
C VAL A 283 -9.79 8.84 0.96
N TYR A 284 -10.17 9.42 -0.16
CA TYR A 284 -11.55 9.75 -0.51
C TYR A 284 -11.99 8.98 -1.76
N THR A 285 -13.27 8.64 -1.83
CA THR A 285 -13.89 8.24 -3.10
C THR A 285 -13.94 9.43 -4.05
N GLN A 286 -14.27 9.20 -5.31
CA GLN A 286 -14.45 10.28 -6.30
C GLN A 286 -15.62 11.21 -5.93
N ASP A 287 -16.63 10.68 -5.21
CA ASP A 287 -17.78 11.44 -4.71
C ASP A 287 -17.50 12.20 -3.40
N GLY A 288 -16.26 12.11 -2.86
CA GLY A 288 -15.82 12.88 -1.70
C GLY A 288 -16.02 12.21 -0.35
N GLU A 289 -16.39 10.93 -0.28
CA GLU A 289 -16.50 10.19 0.98
C GLU A 289 -15.11 9.79 1.50
N LEU A 290 -14.78 10.09 2.76
CA LEU A 290 -13.56 9.65 3.42
C LEU A 290 -13.67 8.15 3.78
N VAL A 291 -12.87 7.32 3.13
CA VAL A 291 -12.93 5.86 3.27
C VAL A 291 -11.79 5.29 4.13
N ALA A 292 -10.61 5.93 4.13
CA ALA A 292 -9.46 5.46 4.88
C ALA A 292 -8.52 6.59 5.30
N CYS A 293 -7.76 6.35 6.37
CA CYS A 293 -6.63 7.17 6.80
C CYS A 293 -5.38 6.31 6.95
N MET A 294 -4.20 6.92 6.80
CA MET A 294 -2.93 6.22 6.96
C MET A 294 -1.81 7.13 7.45
N ALA A 295 -0.80 6.49 8.06
CA ALA A 295 0.45 7.12 8.46
C ALA A 295 1.61 6.15 8.29
N GLN A 296 2.78 6.65 7.90
CA GLN A 296 3.97 5.85 7.66
C GLN A 296 5.24 6.63 7.98
N GLU A 297 6.07 6.11 8.88
CA GLU A 297 7.40 6.64 9.09
C GLU A 297 8.42 5.91 8.19
N ALA A 298 9.40 6.64 7.68
CA ALA A 298 10.51 6.07 6.93
C ALA A 298 11.85 6.68 7.32
N MET A 299 12.91 5.89 7.14
CA MET A 299 14.28 6.38 7.20
C MET A 299 14.72 6.93 5.83
N PHE A 300 15.53 7.98 5.87
CA PHE A 300 16.12 8.61 4.68
C PHE A 300 17.63 8.79 4.90
N ARG A 301 18.40 8.39 3.90
CA ARG A 301 19.83 8.71 3.78
C ARG A 301 20.01 9.56 2.54
N VAL A 302 20.34 10.82 2.75
CA VAL A 302 20.57 11.80 1.68
C VAL A 302 22.08 11.93 1.50
N PRO A 303 22.60 11.92 0.26
CA PRO A 303 24.01 12.19 0.02
C PRO A 303 24.42 13.52 0.63
N LYS A 304 25.60 13.58 1.25
CA LYS A 304 26.17 14.85 1.69
C LYS A 304 26.36 15.73 0.45
N LYS A 305 25.95 16.99 0.53
CA LYS A 305 26.38 17.99 -0.46
C LYS A 305 27.87 18.23 -0.16
N ASP A 306 28.71 17.95 -1.16
CA ASP A 306 30.12 18.37 -1.13
C ASP A 306 30.21 19.89 -1.15
#